data_cc9ba44a2387e1928f49b425ab52c556
#
_entry.id   cc9ba44a2387e1928f49b425ab52c556
#
_cell.length_a   1.000
_cell.length_b   1.000
_cell.length_c   1.000
_cell.angle_alpha   90.00
_cell.angle_beta   90.00
_cell.angle_gamma   90.00
#
_symmetry.space_group_name_H-M   'P 1'
#
loop_
_entity.id
_entity.type
_entity.pdbx_description
1 polymer ?
#
loop_
_entity_poly.entity_id
_entity_poly.type
_entity_poly.pdbx_seq_one_letter_code
_entity_poly.pdbx_strand_id
1 'polypeptide(L)'
;MKIIFCLMAFCYTGMVFGSEKIPRAKAVIEIWLWGGPSQLETFDPKPDAGNKYNNGKKAIKTNVAGIEISEYLPQLAKIADKYSIIRSMTHGINGHETATYIMQTGRKPGGNLVYPAIGAVIGMMKGYDYGYKGQIPPYVVLTQAKGRFSEIGFLPPRYMPFITGGDPSKKEFAVDGIVVANVTKKQQEQRRELLQNIDTLGKALPDNNALKNFDADGNKAYELILGDAGKVFDLSQEPTEVRERYGMNKFGQSCLQARRLVEAGIIYITINSTGWDTHKKHFDSMTRQLSILDQGLSALLTDLDKKGLLDSTIVWCSGEFGRAPEILWEAPWNGGRSHYGKCFSVLVAGGGFKGGQLVGASDKTAANVISRPVSPADLFTSIYELMGIDPNGKLPNTGKDLKIMDGAENKLSELYKAPGDKK
;
A
#
# COMPACT_ATOMS: atom_id res chain seq x y z
N MET A 1 30.57 63.23 41.90
CA MET A 1 29.41 62.78 41.17
C MET A 1 29.86 61.65 40.23
N LYS A 2 29.79 60.38 40.69
CA LYS A 2 30.23 59.20 39.92
C LYS A 2 28.97 58.52 39.37
N ILE A 3 28.87 58.48 38.02
CA ILE A 3 27.77 57.84 37.32
C ILE A 3 28.15 56.36 37.11
N ILE A 4 27.39 55.45 37.71
CA ILE A 4 27.52 54.00 37.56
C ILE A 4 26.67 53.59 36.34
N PHE A 5 27.31 53.09 35.30
CA PHE A 5 26.63 52.43 34.15
C PHE A 5 26.35 50.98 34.53
N CYS A 6 25.08 50.64 34.64
CA CYS A 6 24.63 49.26 34.80
C CYS A 6 24.43 48.64 33.41
N LEU A 7 25.31 47.71 33.01
CA LEU A 7 25.12 46.87 31.83
C LEU A 7 24.10 45.78 32.12
N MET A 8 22.93 45.90 31.56
CA MET A 8 21.99 44.75 31.47
C MET A 8 22.43 43.81 30.35
N ALA A 9 22.92 42.64 30.74
CA ALA A 9 23.16 41.56 29.82
C ALA A 9 21.81 40.85 29.50
N PHE A 10 21.33 41.06 28.26
CA PHE A 10 20.20 40.30 27.75
C PHE A 10 20.70 38.89 27.40
N CYS A 11 20.34 37.89 28.23
CA CYS A 11 20.45 36.46 27.87
C CYS A 11 19.42 36.16 26.79
N TYR A 12 19.86 36.11 25.52
CA TYR A 12 19.11 35.49 24.46
C TYR A 12 19.12 33.98 24.68
N THR A 13 18.07 33.43 25.30
CA THR A 13 17.77 32.00 25.25
C THR A 13 17.29 31.70 23.84
N GLY A 14 18.21 31.27 22.96
CA GLY A 14 17.87 30.74 21.67
C GLY A 14 16.95 29.52 21.85
N MET A 15 15.65 29.68 21.59
CA MET A 15 14.78 28.53 21.33
C MET A 15 15.38 27.77 20.14
N VAL A 16 15.97 26.62 20.42
CA VAL A 16 16.30 25.63 19.40
C VAL A 16 14.95 25.09 18.93
N PHE A 17 14.41 25.69 17.87
CA PHE A 17 13.36 25.03 17.09
C PHE A 17 13.96 23.75 16.56
N GLY A 18 13.54 22.62 17.15
CA GLY A 18 13.82 21.30 16.58
C GLY A 18 13.37 21.34 15.12
N SER A 19 14.27 21.03 14.18
CA SER A 19 13.91 20.97 12.78
C SER A 19 12.74 20.02 12.64
N GLU A 20 11.56 20.52 12.30
CA GLU A 20 10.42 19.67 11.94
C GLU A 20 10.90 18.73 10.85
N LYS A 21 10.84 17.44 11.14
CA LYS A 21 11.21 16.39 10.19
C LYS A 21 10.21 16.45 9.03
N ILE A 22 10.61 17.06 7.92
CA ILE A 22 9.75 17.13 6.73
C ILE A 22 9.53 15.70 6.23
N PRO A 23 8.30 15.19 6.19
CA PRO A 23 8.02 13.87 5.67
C PRO A 23 8.42 13.81 4.19
N ARG A 24 9.12 12.75 3.78
CA ARG A 24 9.52 12.56 2.39
C ARG A 24 8.37 12.02 1.56
N ALA A 25 7.67 11.02 2.08
CA ALA A 25 6.54 10.40 1.41
C ALA A 25 5.24 11.19 1.65
N LYS A 26 4.47 11.35 0.58
CA LYS A 26 3.14 11.97 0.57
C LYS A 26 2.05 10.95 0.29
N ALA A 27 2.39 9.84 -0.38
CA ALA A 27 1.47 8.79 -0.74
C ALA A 27 2.08 7.40 -0.56
N VAL A 28 1.21 6.41 -0.41
CA VAL A 28 1.57 4.98 -0.39
C VAL A 28 0.70 4.24 -1.40
N ILE A 29 1.33 3.42 -2.25
CA ILE A 29 0.66 2.42 -3.07
C ILE A 29 1.03 1.04 -2.51
N GLU A 30 0.05 0.34 -2.01
CA GLU A 30 0.13 -1.05 -1.59
C GLU A 30 -0.30 -1.95 -2.73
N ILE A 31 0.54 -2.88 -3.15
CA ILE A 31 0.20 -3.95 -4.09
C ILE A 31 0.07 -5.24 -3.28
N TRP A 32 -1.18 -5.63 -3.08
CA TRP A 32 -1.52 -6.80 -2.29
C TRP A 32 -1.76 -8.02 -3.19
N LEU A 33 -0.87 -9.00 -3.08
CA LEU A 33 -0.88 -10.24 -3.86
C LEU A 33 -1.55 -11.36 -3.04
N TRP A 34 -2.88 -11.31 -2.97
CA TRP A 34 -3.67 -12.16 -2.09
C TRP A 34 -3.56 -13.64 -2.42
N GLY A 35 -3.13 -14.41 -1.46
CA GLY A 35 -2.85 -15.84 -1.56
C GLY A 35 -1.36 -16.18 -1.40
N GLY A 36 -0.48 -15.19 -1.33
CA GLY A 36 0.94 -15.34 -1.07
C GLY A 36 1.76 -15.73 -2.31
N PRO A 37 2.46 -14.77 -2.92
CA PRO A 37 3.36 -15.07 -4.04
C PRO A 37 4.56 -15.88 -3.56
N SER A 38 5.01 -16.83 -4.37
CA SER A 38 6.20 -17.60 -4.05
C SER A 38 7.46 -16.75 -4.17
N GLN A 39 8.29 -16.77 -3.15
CA GLN A 39 9.58 -16.10 -3.14
C GLN A 39 10.53 -16.66 -4.22
N LEU A 40 10.45 -17.96 -4.52
CA LEU A 40 11.32 -18.60 -5.50
C LEU A 40 11.00 -18.16 -6.94
N GLU A 41 9.73 -18.01 -7.26
CA GLU A 41 9.29 -17.58 -8.59
C GLU A 41 9.22 -16.05 -8.74
N THR A 42 9.55 -15.28 -7.67
CA THR A 42 9.58 -13.82 -7.70
C THR A 42 11.00 -13.26 -7.45
N PHE A 43 11.28 -12.89 -6.21
CA PHE A 43 12.42 -12.04 -5.87
C PHE A 43 13.59 -12.76 -5.21
N ASP A 44 13.46 -14.06 -4.92
CA ASP A 44 14.50 -14.87 -4.29
C ASP A 44 14.67 -16.23 -4.98
N PRO A 45 14.96 -16.24 -6.30
CA PRO A 45 15.16 -17.48 -7.06
C PRO A 45 16.36 -18.25 -6.54
N LYS A 46 16.23 -19.58 -6.55
CA LYS A 46 17.28 -20.52 -6.12
C LYS A 46 17.56 -21.52 -7.25
N PRO A 47 18.24 -21.10 -8.32
CA PRO A 47 18.46 -21.96 -9.50
C PRO A 47 19.19 -23.26 -9.17
N ASP A 48 20.05 -23.23 -8.16
CA ASP A 48 20.86 -24.40 -7.74
C ASP A 48 20.18 -25.29 -6.68
N ALA A 49 18.95 -24.96 -6.26
CA ALA A 49 18.24 -25.76 -5.25
C ALA A 49 17.79 -27.14 -5.74
N GLY A 50 17.80 -27.35 -7.06
CA GLY A 50 17.37 -28.59 -7.71
C GLY A 50 15.86 -28.65 -7.98
N ASN A 51 15.46 -29.57 -8.87
CA ASN A 51 14.12 -29.66 -9.43
C ASN A 51 13.01 -29.85 -8.38
N LYS A 52 13.32 -30.42 -7.22
CA LYS A 52 12.40 -30.56 -6.09
C LYS A 52 11.90 -29.20 -5.59
N TYR A 53 12.68 -28.12 -5.79
CA TYR A 53 12.42 -26.79 -5.27
C TYR A 53 12.11 -25.78 -6.37
N ASN A 54 12.85 -25.78 -7.47
CA ASN A 54 12.76 -24.73 -8.49
C ASN A 54 12.16 -25.17 -9.83
N ASN A 55 11.92 -26.46 -10.05
CA ASN A 55 11.40 -27.00 -11.31
C ASN A 55 12.21 -26.53 -12.55
N GLY A 56 13.55 -26.47 -12.43
CA GLY A 56 14.42 -26.00 -13.51
C GLY A 56 14.32 -24.51 -13.86
N LYS A 57 13.66 -23.70 -13.03
CA LYS A 57 13.51 -22.27 -13.24
C LYS A 57 14.81 -21.53 -12.97
N LYS A 58 15.04 -20.45 -13.74
CA LYS A 58 16.28 -19.69 -13.75
C LYS A 58 16.16 -18.37 -13.01
N ALA A 59 17.30 -17.88 -12.55
CA ALA A 59 17.46 -16.50 -12.17
C ALA A 59 17.97 -15.68 -13.37
N ILE A 60 17.58 -14.42 -13.44
CA ILE A 60 18.11 -13.46 -14.41
C ILE A 60 18.77 -12.29 -13.70
N LYS A 61 19.85 -11.79 -14.29
CA LYS A 61 20.54 -10.59 -13.81
C LYS A 61 19.65 -9.36 -13.97
N THR A 62 19.75 -8.45 -13.03
CA THR A 62 19.11 -7.15 -13.12
C THR A 62 20.09 -6.08 -13.62
N ASN A 63 19.61 -4.83 -13.77
CA ASN A 63 20.47 -3.68 -14.04
C ASN A 63 21.32 -3.26 -12.81
N VAL A 64 21.17 -3.94 -11.67
CA VAL A 64 21.98 -3.73 -10.46
C VAL A 64 22.87 -4.95 -10.24
N ALA A 65 24.18 -4.76 -10.20
CA ALA A 65 25.13 -5.84 -9.99
C ALA A 65 24.88 -6.57 -8.66
N GLY A 66 24.89 -7.91 -8.71
CA GLY A 66 24.65 -8.76 -7.53
C GLY A 66 23.18 -8.99 -7.18
N ILE A 67 22.24 -8.35 -7.89
CA ILE A 67 20.81 -8.63 -7.75
C ILE A 67 20.33 -9.46 -8.93
N GLU A 68 19.81 -10.64 -8.61
CA GLU A 68 19.14 -11.52 -9.56
C GLU A 68 17.72 -11.78 -9.07
N ILE A 69 16.76 -11.86 -10.00
CA ILE A 69 15.37 -12.18 -9.75
C ILE A 69 14.91 -13.29 -10.69
N SER A 70 13.69 -13.76 -10.51
CA SER A 70 13.14 -14.82 -11.35
C SER A 70 13.07 -14.43 -12.82
N GLU A 71 13.33 -15.40 -13.72
CA GLU A 71 13.19 -15.25 -15.19
C GLU A 71 11.79 -14.81 -15.66
N TYR A 72 10.79 -14.92 -14.78
CA TYR A 72 9.43 -14.45 -15.04
C TYR A 72 9.26 -12.92 -14.96
N LEU A 73 10.29 -12.18 -14.49
CA LEU A 73 10.21 -10.74 -14.22
C LEU A 73 11.22 -9.91 -15.05
N PRO A 74 11.27 -10.07 -16.38
CA PRO A 74 12.29 -9.45 -17.21
C PRO A 74 12.18 -7.91 -17.31
N GLN A 75 11.00 -7.32 -17.12
CA GLN A 75 10.82 -5.87 -17.14
C GLN A 75 11.26 -5.25 -15.82
N LEU A 76 10.89 -5.85 -14.70
CA LEU A 76 11.37 -5.45 -13.37
C LEU A 76 12.89 -5.58 -13.26
N ALA A 77 13.48 -6.62 -13.85
CA ALA A 77 14.95 -6.77 -13.88
C ALA A 77 15.68 -5.57 -14.48
N LYS A 78 15.08 -4.87 -15.44
CA LYS A 78 15.66 -3.69 -16.11
C LYS A 78 15.63 -2.41 -15.27
N ILE A 79 14.86 -2.39 -14.20
CA ILE A 79 14.62 -1.21 -13.35
C ILE A 79 14.86 -1.49 -11.86
N ALA A 80 15.70 -2.49 -11.53
CA ALA A 80 15.98 -2.86 -10.14
C ALA A 80 16.68 -1.75 -9.34
N ASP A 81 17.28 -0.79 -10.01
CA ASP A 81 17.81 0.45 -9.43
C ASP A 81 16.72 1.33 -8.79
N LYS A 82 15.43 1.13 -9.11
CA LYS A 82 14.30 1.93 -8.61
C LYS A 82 13.60 1.31 -7.40
N TYR A 83 13.88 0.05 -7.08
CA TYR A 83 13.27 -0.65 -5.95
C TYR A 83 14.29 -1.45 -5.16
N SER A 84 13.94 -1.83 -3.95
CA SER A 84 14.71 -2.75 -3.11
C SER A 84 13.89 -3.98 -2.76
N ILE A 85 14.59 -5.07 -2.49
CA ILE A 85 13.99 -6.37 -2.17
C ILE A 85 14.36 -6.77 -0.75
N ILE A 86 13.36 -7.12 0.04
CA ILE A 86 13.51 -7.75 1.35
C ILE A 86 13.30 -9.25 1.13
N ARG A 87 14.35 -10.06 1.29
CA ARG A 87 14.30 -11.53 1.13
C ARG A 87 14.11 -12.29 2.44
N SER A 88 13.98 -11.56 3.52
CA SER A 88 13.98 -12.09 4.88
C SER A 88 12.73 -11.74 5.68
N MET A 89 11.62 -11.47 4.99
CA MET A 89 10.34 -11.31 5.68
C MET A 89 9.92 -12.61 6.35
N THR A 90 9.45 -12.50 7.59
CA THR A 90 9.03 -13.65 8.39
C THR A 90 8.01 -13.27 9.45
N HIS A 91 7.03 -14.15 9.69
CA HIS A 91 6.13 -14.11 10.85
C HIS A 91 5.71 -15.52 11.31
N GLY A 92 6.07 -16.56 10.54
CA GLY A 92 5.86 -17.98 10.91
C GLY A 92 4.44 -18.51 10.79
N ILE A 93 3.48 -17.73 10.30
CA ILE A 93 2.05 -18.10 10.22
C ILE A 93 1.69 -18.53 8.80
N ASN A 94 0.96 -19.63 8.66
CA ASN A 94 0.54 -20.22 7.39
C ASN A 94 -0.99 -20.15 7.14
N GLY A 95 -1.77 -19.61 8.07
CA GLY A 95 -3.22 -19.42 7.88
C GLY A 95 -3.50 -18.04 7.28
N HIS A 96 -4.29 -17.97 6.20
CA HIS A 96 -4.59 -16.73 5.48
C HIS A 96 -5.06 -15.58 6.39
N GLU A 97 -6.11 -15.80 7.18
CA GLU A 97 -6.72 -14.76 8.01
C GLU A 97 -5.74 -14.16 9.01
N THR A 98 -5.01 -15.01 9.72
CA THR A 98 -4.03 -14.59 10.73
C THR A 98 -2.82 -13.91 10.08
N ALA A 99 -2.30 -14.49 8.99
CA ALA A 99 -1.16 -13.93 8.27
C ALA A 99 -1.52 -12.55 7.63
N THR A 100 -2.71 -12.45 7.01
CA THR A 100 -3.23 -11.19 6.47
C THR A 100 -3.35 -10.14 7.57
N TYR A 101 -3.93 -10.51 8.72
CA TYR A 101 -4.02 -9.58 9.85
C TYR A 101 -2.64 -9.05 10.27
N ILE A 102 -1.65 -9.94 10.41
CA ILE A 102 -0.28 -9.54 10.80
C ILE A 102 0.35 -8.65 9.72
N MET A 103 0.20 -9.01 8.44
CA MET A 103 0.76 -8.25 7.32
C MET A 103 0.01 -6.95 7.02
N GLN A 104 -1.16 -6.72 7.61
CA GLN A 104 -1.90 -5.46 7.45
C GLN A 104 -1.82 -4.56 8.67
N THR A 105 -1.60 -5.13 9.85
CA THR A 105 -1.59 -4.37 11.10
C THR A 105 -0.19 -4.24 11.73
N GLY A 106 0.78 -5.06 11.31
CA GLY A 106 2.07 -5.23 11.97
C GLY A 106 1.97 -5.94 13.32
N ARG A 107 0.80 -6.48 13.69
CA ARG A 107 0.52 -7.01 15.03
C ARG A 107 -0.01 -8.43 14.97
N LYS A 108 0.35 -9.23 15.97
CA LYS A 108 -0.27 -10.56 16.14
C LYS A 108 -1.72 -10.37 16.64
N PRO A 109 -2.66 -11.17 16.14
CA PRO A 109 -4.01 -11.16 16.69
C PRO A 109 -4.00 -11.65 18.14
N GLY A 110 -4.85 -11.09 18.95
CA GLY A 110 -5.00 -11.46 20.37
C GLY A 110 -5.63 -10.35 21.19
N GLY A 111 -6.16 -10.71 22.36
CA GLY A 111 -6.90 -9.77 23.21
C GLY A 111 -8.26 -9.37 22.63
N ASN A 112 -8.85 -8.32 23.19
CA ASN A 112 -10.20 -7.86 22.87
C ASN A 112 -10.24 -6.76 21.80
N LEU A 113 -9.11 -6.46 21.15
CA LEU A 113 -9.02 -5.39 20.16
C LEU A 113 -8.66 -5.92 18.78
N VAL A 114 -9.39 -5.48 17.78
CA VAL A 114 -9.02 -5.61 16.37
C VAL A 114 -8.32 -4.32 15.97
N TYR A 115 -7.03 -4.42 15.66
CA TYR A 115 -6.23 -3.25 15.26
C TYR A 115 -6.51 -2.87 13.81
N PRO A 116 -6.42 -1.56 13.49
CA PRO A 116 -6.62 -1.07 12.13
C PRO A 116 -5.47 -1.49 11.21
N ALA A 117 -5.79 -1.70 9.94
CA ALA A 117 -4.81 -1.87 8.88
C ALA A 117 -3.98 -0.59 8.69
N ILE A 118 -2.73 -0.74 8.20
CA ILE A 118 -1.81 0.37 7.96
C ILE A 118 -2.44 1.49 7.12
N GLY A 119 -3.22 1.15 6.08
CA GLY A 119 -3.92 2.12 5.24
C GLY A 119 -4.93 2.96 6.00
N ALA A 120 -5.66 2.37 6.93
CA ALA A 120 -6.60 3.09 7.78
C ALA A 120 -5.88 4.02 8.77
N VAL A 121 -4.74 3.59 9.35
CA VAL A 121 -3.92 4.42 10.25
C VAL A 121 -3.31 5.61 9.49
N ILE A 122 -2.72 5.38 8.31
CA ILE A 122 -2.14 6.46 7.50
C ILE A 122 -3.24 7.40 7.00
N GLY A 123 -4.39 6.86 6.55
CA GLY A 123 -5.55 7.65 6.15
C GLY A 123 -6.10 8.51 7.28
N MET A 124 -6.06 8.03 8.51
CA MET A 124 -6.38 8.82 9.70
C MET A 124 -5.31 9.88 9.97
N MET A 125 -4.05 9.50 10.11
CA MET A 125 -2.95 10.37 10.56
C MET A 125 -2.53 11.42 9.53
N LYS A 126 -2.93 11.29 8.26
CA LYS A 126 -2.67 12.23 7.17
C LYS A 126 -3.93 12.70 6.46
N GLY A 127 -5.10 12.20 6.88
CA GLY A 127 -6.39 12.48 6.27
C GLY A 127 -7.01 13.81 6.68
N TYR A 128 -8.33 13.84 6.73
CA TYR A 128 -9.11 15.05 6.94
C TYR A 128 -8.76 15.84 8.20
N ASP A 129 -8.49 15.15 9.30
CA ASP A 129 -8.15 15.79 10.59
C ASP A 129 -6.75 16.43 10.58
N TYR A 130 -5.95 16.14 9.56
CA TYR A 130 -4.57 16.62 9.39
C TYR A 130 -4.37 17.43 8.11
N GLY A 131 -5.45 18.02 7.60
CA GLY A 131 -5.39 19.01 6.52
C GLY A 131 -5.55 18.47 5.10
N TYR A 132 -5.90 17.21 4.92
CA TYR A 132 -6.29 16.69 3.61
C TYR A 132 -7.60 17.33 3.16
N LYS A 133 -7.61 17.95 1.97
CA LYS A 133 -8.76 18.68 1.42
C LYS A 133 -9.32 18.02 0.13
N GLY A 134 -8.82 16.84 -0.24
CA GLY A 134 -9.29 16.14 -1.42
C GLY A 134 -10.77 15.76 -1.30
N GLN A 135 -11.46 15.75 -2.42
CA GLN A 135 -12.85 15.29 -2.48
C GLN A 135 -12.94 13.76 -2.39
N ILE A 136 -11.98 13.04 -2.98
CA ILE A 136 -11.87 11.57 -2.86
C ILE A 136 -11.34 11.24 -1.45
N PRO A 137 -11.85 10.21 -0.77
CA PRO A 137 -11.32 9.79 0.52
C PRO A 137 -9.81 9.52 0.48
N PRO A 138 -9.07 9.82 1.56
CA PRO A 138 -7.61 9.69 1.61
C PRO A 138 -7.11 8.25 1.52
N TYR A 139 -7.98 7.27 1.75
CA TYR A 139 -7.69 5.85 1.62
C TYR A 139 -8.62 5.22 0.58
N VAL A 140 -8.04 4.68 -0.49
CA VAL A 140 -8.76 4.06 -1.61
C VAL A 140 -8.30 2.61 -1.78
N VAL A 141 -9.26 1.69 -1.93
CA VAL A 141 -9.02 0.30 -2.33
C VAL A 141 -9.55 0.10 -3.73
N LEU A 142 -8.67 -0.22 -4.66
CA LEU A 142 -9.04 -0.46 -6.05
C LEU A 142 -9.64 -1.85 -6.21
N THR A 143 -10.75 -1.90 -6.95
CA THR A 143 -11.56 -3.08 -7.20
C THR A 143 -12.31 -3.54 -5.94
N GLN A 144 -12.05 -4.69 -5.38
CA GLN A 144 -12.77 -5.22 -4.22
C GLN A 144 -11.83 -5.45 -3.05
N ALA A 145 -12.23 -5.04 -1.85
CA ALA A 145 -11.61 -5.50 -0.63
C ALA A 145 -11.84 -7.01 -0.47
N LYS A 146 -10.84 -7.71 0.05
CA LYS A 146 -10.92 -9.15 0.26
C LYS A 146 -10.18 -9.53 1.54
N GLY A 147 -10.87 -10.22 2.45
CA GLY A 147 -10.33 -10.55 3.76
C GLY A 147 -10.11 -9.30 4.64
N ARG A 148 -9.16 -9.38 5.55
CA ARG A 148 -8.88 -8.37 6.58
C ARG A 148 -7.89 -7.28 6.16
N PHE A 149 -7.53 -7.17 4.90
CA PHE A 149 -6.46 -6.27 4.48
C PHE A 149 -6.84 -4.77 4.46
N SER A 150 -8.10 -4.43 4.62
CA SER A 150 -8.57 -3.03 4.65
C SER A 150 -9.42 -2.69 5.87
N GLU A 151 -9.37 -3.50 6.92
CA GLU A 151 -10.17 -3.28 8.12
C GLU A 151 -9.73 -2.03 8.88
N ILE A 152 -10.71 -1.30 9.39
CA ILE A 152 -10.47 -0.14 10.26
C ILE A 152 -10.24 -0.52 11.72
N GLY A 153 -10.47 -1.79 12.09
CA GLY A 153 -10.38 -2.25 13.47
C GLY A 153 -11.30 -1.45 14.40
N PHE A 154 -10.73 -0.91 15.47
CA PHE A 154 -11.47 -0.09 16.43
C PHE A 154 -11.61 1.39 16.04
N LEU A 155 -11.10 1.81 14.87
CA LEU A 155 -11.23 3.20 14.43
C LEU A 155 -12.67 3.52 14.00
N PRO A 156 -13.09 4.79 14.10
CA PRO A 156 -14.40 5.22 13.61
C PRO A 156 -14.61 4.94 12.11
N PRO A 157 -15.87 4.67 11.69
CA PRO A 157 -16.21 4.34 10.29
C PRO A 157 -15.74 5.35 9.24
N ARG A 158 -15.56 6.62 9.59
CA ARG A 158 -15.07 7.67 8.68
C ARG A 158 -13.65 7.40 8.11
N TYR A 159 -12.91 6.46 8.70
CA TYR A 159 -11.58 6.05 8.23
C TYR A 159 -11.63 4.78 7.37
N MET A 160 -12.83 4.29 7.05
CA MET A 160 -12.97 3.18 6.10
C MET A 160 -12.39 3.57 4.74
N PRO A 161 -11.77 2.60 4.04
CA PRO A 161 -11.34 2.83 2.67
C PRO A 161 -12.56 3.07 1.76
N PHE A 162 -12.35 3.93 0.79
CA PHE A 162 -13.24 4.01 -0.36
C PHE A 162 -12.92 2.88 -1.33
N ILE A 163 -13.85 1.94 -1.51
CA ILE A 163 -13.69 0.77 -2.37
C ILE A 163 -14.33 1.08 -3.72
N THR A 164 -13.54 1.04 -4.80
CA THR A 164 -14.03 1.46 -6.13
C THR A 164 -14.97 0.46 -6.78
N GLY A 165 -14.91 -0.81 -6.40
CA GLY A 165 -15.61 -1.86 -7.15
C GLY A 165 -15.04 -2.06 -8.55
N GLY A 166 -15.74 -2.83 -9.38
CA GLY A 166 -15.54 -2.93 -10.82
C GLY A 166 -14.21 -3.52 -11.31
N ASP A 167 -13.97 -3.33 -12.59
CA ASP A 167 -12.74 -3.73 -13.31
C ASP A 167 -12.32 -2.59 -14.24
N PRO A 168 -11.23 -1.86 -13.96
CA PRO A 168 -10.80 -0.69 -14.72
C PRO A 168 -10.30 -1.03 -16.14
N SER A 169 -10.14 -2.31 -16.47
CA SER A 169 -9.82 -2.73 -17.84
C SER A 169 -11.03 -2.76 -18.78
N LYS A 170 -12.22 -2.72 -18.21
CA LYS A 170 -13.47 -2.80 -19.00
C LYS A 170 -13.87 -1.42 -19.53
N LYS A 171 -14.47 -1.42 -20.73
CA LYS A 171 -14.96 -0.17 -21.35
C LYS A 171 -16.05 0.51 -20.52
N GLU A 172 -16.86 -0.28 -19.84
CA GLU A 172 -17.99 0.17 -19.01
C GLU A 172 -17.61 0.24 -17.53
N PHE A 173 -16.32 0.51 -17.25
CA PHE A 173 -15.87 0.66 -15.87
C PHE A 173 -16.62 1.78 -15.19
N ALA A 174 -17.29 1.45 -14.11
CA ALA A 174 -17.95 2.38 -13.22
C ALA A 174 -17.40 2.18 -11.81
N VAL A 175 -17.24 3.26 -11.09
CA VAL A 175 -16.88 3.24 -9.67
C VAL A 175 -18.16 3.29 -8.86
N ASP A 176 -18.38 2.27 -8.04
CA ASP A 176 -19.60 2.15 -7.24
C ASP A 176 -19.84 3.42 -6.42
N GLY A 177 -21.02 4.00 -6.60
CA GLY A 177 -21.43 5.24 -5.92
C GLY A 177 -20.90 6.55 -6.54
N ILE A 178 -19.94 6.53 -7.48
CA ILE A 178 -19.42 7.74 -8.15
C ILE A 178 -19.88 7.81 -9.60
N VAL A 179 -19.71 6.72 -10.34
CA VAL A 179 -20.11 6.65 -11.74
C VAL A 179 -21.22 5.63 -11.87
N VAL A 180 -22.44 6.07 -12.03
CA VAL A 180 -23.59 5.20 -12.25
C VAL A 180 -23.77 5.02 -13.75
N ALA A 181 -23.59 3.79 -14.23
CA ALA A 181 -23.84 3.46 -15.61
C ALA A 181 -25.28 3.86 -16.00
N ASN A 182 -25.45 4.52 -17.14
CA ASN A 182 -26.73 4.95 -17.69
C ASN A 182 -27.51 6.02 -16.91
N VAL A 183 -26.87 6.75 -16.00
CA VAL A 183 -27.46 7.92 -15.33
C VAL A 183 -26.71 9.18 -15.72
N THR A 184 -27.41 10.13 -16.31
CA THR A 184 -26.81 11.41 -16.70
C THR A 184 -26.60 12.32 -15.48
N LYS A 185 -25.65 13.26 -15.58
CA LYS A 185 -25.42 14.29 -14.55
C LYS A 185 -26.70 15.01 -14.18
N LYS A 186 -27.53 15.38 -15.17
CA LYS A 186 -28.82 16.02 -14.98
C LYS A 186 -29.80 15.17 -14.14
N GLN A 187 -29.83 13.86 -14.39
CA GLN A 187 -30.66 12.95 -13.60
C GLN A 187 -30.17 12.82 -12.16
N GLN A 188 -28.87 12.85 -11.94
CA GLN A 188 -28.29 12.86 -10.60
C GLN A 188 -28.63 14.15 -9.84
N GLU A 189 -28.49 15.30 -10.50
CA GLU A 189 -28.87 16.60 -9.94
C GLU A 189 -30.36 16.65 -9.56
N GLN A 190 -31.24 16.17 -10.43
CA GLN A 190 -32.68 16.07 -10.15
C GLN A 190 -32.98 15.15 -8.96
N ARG A 191 -32.30 14.02 -8.83
CA ARG A 191 -32.43 13.14 -7.65
C ARG A 191 -32.00 13.83 -6.35
N ARG A 192 -30.91 14.58 -6.38
CA ARG A 192 -30.44 15.37 -5.23
C ARG A 192 -31.47 16.41 -4.83
N GLU A 193 -31.99 17.17 -5.79
CA GLU A 193 -33.00 18.18 -5.56
C GLU A 193 -34.28 17.57 -4.96
N LEU A 194 -34.73 16.43 -5.49
CA LEU A 194 -35.86 15.70 -4.98
C LEU A 194 -35.64 15.27 -3.52
N LEU A 195 -34.50 14.68 -3.19
CA LEU A 195 -34.17 14.29 -1.82
C LEU A 195 -34.18 15.46 -0.86
N GLN A 196 -33.61 16.61 -1.24
CA GLN A 196 -33.62 17.83 -0.41
C GLN A 196 -35.04 18.36 -0.20
N ASN A 197 -35.90 18.24 -1.21
CA ASN A 197 -37.29 18.69 -1.12
C ASN A 197 -38.17 17.82 -0.20
N ILE A 198 -37.90 16.51 -0.13
CA ILE A 198 -38.65 15.57 0.73
C ILE A 198 -38.01 15.39 2.11
N ASP A 199 -36.83 15.99 2.38
CA ASP A 199 -36.19 15.92 3.69
C ASP A 199 -36.99 16.75 4.73
N THR A 200 -37.89 16.06 5.38
CA THR A 200 -38.71 16.63 6.46
C THR A 200 -38.00 16.60 7.80
N LEU A 201 -37.07 15.67 7.99
CA LEU A 201 -36.35 15.48 9.26
C LEU A 201 -35.31 16.57 9.48
N GLY A 202 -34.47 16.87 8.48
CA GLY A 202 -33.52 17.97 8.54
C GLY A 202 -34.18 19.33 8.76
N LYS A 203 -35.36 19.56 8.10
CA LYS A 203 -36.17 20.76 8.29
C LYS A 203 -36.79 20.84 9.68
N ALA A 204 -37.17 19.73 10.28
CA ALA A 204 -37.76 19.66 11.62
C ALA A 204 -36.75 19.81 12.77
N LEU A 205 -35.49 19.43 12.54
CA LEU A 205 -34.44 19.41 13.56
C LEU A 205 -33.15 20.13 13.07
N PRO A 206 -33.24 21.43 12.74
CA PRO A 206 -32.13 22.16 12.07
C PRO A 206 -30.87 22.27 12.92
N ASP A 207 -30.98 22.12 14.24
CA ASP A 207 -29.83 22.23 15.17
C ASP A 207 -29.28 20.90 15.65
N ASN A 208 -29.75 19.78 15.10
CA ASN A 208 -29.23 18.46 15.44
C ASN A 208 -27.87 18.22 14.75
N ASN A 209 -26.81 18.12 15.55
CA ASN A 209 -25.44 17.92 15.05
C ASN A 209 -25.25 16.60 14.28
N ALA A 210 -25.98 15.55 14.64
CA ALA A 210 -25.89 14.27 13.94
C ALA A 210 -26.49 14.39 12.53
N LEU A 211 -27.62 15.10 12.36
CA LEU A 211 -28.22 15.37 11.06
C LEU A 211 -27.36 16.32 10.22
N LYS A 212 -26.80 17.37 10.81
CA LYS A 212 -25.85 18.27 10.12
C LYS A 212 -24.63 17.51 9.60
N ASN A 213 -24.09 16.57 10.36
CA ASN A 213 -22.98 15.73 9.94
C ASN A 213 -23.41 14.77 8.81
N PHE A 214 -24.58 14.16 8.92
CA PHE A 214 -25.14 13.30 7.88
C PHE A 214 -25.36 14.06 6.56
N ASP A 215 -25.89 15.26 6.60
CA ASP A 215 -26.09 16.14 5.44
C ASP A 215 -24.74 16.57 4.84
N ALA A 216 -23.76 16.89 5.68
CA ALA A 216 -22.41 17.25 5.23
C ALA A 216 -21.72 16.07 4.51
N ASP A 217 -21.87 14.85 5.03
CA ASP A 217 -21.32 13.64 4.40
C ASP A 217 -22.07 13.29 3.11
N GLY A 218 -23.39 13.46 3.09
CA GLY A 218 -24.22 13.35 1.89
C GLY A 218 -23.82 14.35 0.81
N ASN A 219 -23.57 15.60 1.18
CA ASN A 219 -23.12 16.64 0.24
C ASN A 219 -21.73 16.31 -0.32
N LYS A 220 -20.78 15.83 0.48
CA LYS A 220 -19.48 15.37 0.00
C LYS A 220 -19.62 14.20 -0.99
N ALA A 221 -20.50 13.25 -0.73
CA ALA A 221 -20.78 12.16 -1.65
C ALA A 221 -21.32 12.67 -2.99
N TYR A 222 -22.24 13.65 -2.98
CA TYR A 222 -22.74 14.27 -4.20
C TYR A 222 -21.70 15.10 -4.94
N GLU A 223 -20.81 15.81 -4.23
CA GLU A 223 -19.68 16.51 -4.84
C GLU A 223 -18.72 15.53 -5.52
N LEU A 224 -18.50 14.36 -4.93
CA LEU A 224 -17.71 13.28 -5.53
C LEU A 224 -18.37 12.73 -6.80
N ILE A 225 -19.71 12.57 -6.78
CA ILE A 225 -20.51 12.02 -7.91
C ILE A 225 -20.64 13.03 -9.05
N LEU A 226 -20.94 14.29 -8.74
CA LEU A 226 -21.29 15.34 -9.71
C LEU A 226 -20.09 16.21 -10.11
N GLY A 227 -19.06 16.23 -9.28
CA GLY A 227 -17.86 17.05 -9.48
C GLY A 227 -16.81 16.42 -10.39
N ASP A 228 -15.71 17.13 -10.54
CA ASP A 228 -14.57 16.69 -11.36
C ASP A 228 -13.75 15.56 -10.75
N ALA A 229 -14.00 15.22 -9.48
CA ALA A 229 -13.31 14.14 -8.78
C ALA A 229 -13.50 12.76 -9.45
N GLY A 230 -14.65 12.54 -10.07
CA GLY A 230 -14.92 11.32 -10.85
C GLY A 230 -14.03 11.14 -12.07
N LYS A 231 -13.49 12.24 -12.63
CA LYS A 231 -12.61 12.21 -13.80
C LYS A 231 -11.29 11.47 -13.58
N VAL A 232 -10.81 11.39 -12.34
CA VAL A 232 -9.58 10.65 -12.02
C VAL A 232 -9.74 9.15 -12.30
N PHE A 233 -10.97 8.64 -12.20
CA PHE A 233 -11.27 7.23 -12.46
C PHE A 233 -11.51 6.92 -13.95
N ASP A 234 -11.68 7.93 -14.78
CA ASP A 234 -11.87 7.76 -16.21
C ASP A 234 -10.54 7.53 -16.94
N LEU A 235 -10.20 6.25 -17.15
CA LEU A 235 -8.99 5.86 -17.86
C LEU A 235 -9.07 6.09 -19.38
N SER A 236 -10.22 6.45 -19.95
CA SER A 236 -10.31 6.79 -21.37
C SER A 236 -9.58 8.09 -21.70
N GLN A 237 -9.28 8.92 -20.70
CA GLN A 237 -8.47 10.13 -20.83
C GLN A 237 -6.97 9.85 -21.01
N GLU A 238 -6.52 8.62 -20.75
CA GLU A 238 -5.14 8.22 -20.99
C GLU A 238 -4.97 7.74 -22.44
N PRO A 239 -3.86 8.09 -23.10
CA PRO A 239 -3.56 7.56 -24.42
C PRO A 239 -3.56 6.03 -24.44
N THR A 240 -4.01 5.44 -25.54
CA THR A 240 -4.10 3.97 -25.69
C THR A 240 -2.74 3.31 -25.44
N GLU A 241 -1.66 3.88 -25.95
CA GLU A 241 -0.29 3.38 -25.80
C GLU A 241 0.16 3.37 -24.34
N VAL A 242 -0.31 4.33 -23.55
CA VAL A 242 -0.06 4.36 -22.09
C VAL A 242 -0.80 3.21 -21.43
N ARG A 243 -2.07 3.03 -21.75
CA ARG A 243 -2.89 1.95 -21.20
C ARG A 243 -2.34 0.57 -21.54
N GLU A 244 -1.92 0.37 -22.81
CA GLU A 244 -1.31 -0.87 -23.29
C GLU A 244 0.02 -1.18 -22.59
N ARG A 245 0.84 -0.16 -22.32
CA ARG A 245 2.10 -0.32 -21.59
C ARG A 245 1.89 -0.91 -20.19
N TYR A 246 0.83 -0.52 -19.49
CA TYR A 246 0.46 -1.12 -18.19
C TYR A 246 -0.16 -2.52 -18.33
N GLY A 247 -0.63 -2.87 -19.52
CA GLY A 247 -1.39 -4.09 -19.80
C GLY A 247 -2.89 -3.87 -19.71
N MET A 248 -3.61 -4.32 -20.76
CA MET A 248 -5.07 -4.22 -20.88
C MET A 248 -5.79 -5.31 -20.06
N ASN A 249 -5.47 -5.38 -18.79
CA ASN A 249 -6.01 -6.32 -17.81
C ASN A 249 -6.30 -5.60 -16.48
N LYS A 250 -7.05 -6.26 -15.60
CA LYS A 250 -7.50 -5.68 -14.33
C LYS A 250 -6.35 -5.12 -13.49
N PHE A 251 -5.25 -5.88 -13.35
CA PHE A 251 -4.11 -5.46 -12.54
C PHE A 251 -3.36 -4.26 -13.16
N GLY A 252 -3.01 -4.35 -14.44
CA GLY A 252 -2.30 -3.27 -15.14
C GLY A 252 -3.08 -1.96 -15.14
N GLN A 253 -4.40 -2.01 -15.42
CA GLN A 253 -5.23 -0.81 -15.40
C GLN A 253 -5.45 -0.30 -13.96
N SER A 254 -5.42 -1.17 -12.94
CA SER A 254 -5.39 -0.73 -11.55
C SER A 254 -4.08 -0.02 -11.17
N CYS A 255 -2.94 -0.47 -11.70
CA CYS A 255 -1.66 0.24 -11.54
C CYS A 255 -1.70 1.64 -12.18
N LEU A 256 -2.26 1.76 -13.38
CA LEU A 256 -2.47 3.06 -14.04
C LEU A 256 -3.42 3.95 -13.22
N GLN A 257 -4.51 3.37 -12.70
CA GLN A 257 -5.45 4.08 -11.84
C GLN A 257 -4.79 4.59 -10.56
N ALA A 258 -3.93 3.78 -9.92
CA ALA A 258 -3.20 4.17 -8.72
C ALA A 258 -2.25 5.35 -9.01
N ARG A 259 -1.55 5.37 -10.15
CA ARG A 259 -0.72 6.51 -10.57
C ARG A 259 -1.55 7.80 -10.67
N ARG A 260 -2.73 7.74 -11.31
CA ARG A 260 -3.65 8.90 -11.41
C ARG A 260 -4.16 9.38 -10.06
N LEU A 261 -4.47 8.46 -9.15
CA LEU A 261 -4.88 8.79 -7.78
C LEU A 261 -3.76 9.48 -6.99
N VAL A 262 -2.51 9.06 -7.16
CA VAL A 262 -1.35 9.76 -6.57
C VAL A 262 -1.22 11.18 -7.15
N GLU A 263 -1.37 11.36 -8.45
CA GLU A 263 -1.39 12.67 -9.10
C GLU A 263 -2.50 13.57 -8.56
N ALA A 264 -3.64 12.98 -8.18
CA ALA A 264 -4.77 13.68 -7.56
C ALA A 264 -4.58 13.91 -6.04
N GLY A 265 -3.45 13.47 -5.45
CA GLY A 265 -3.12 13.71 -4.04
C GLY A 265 -3.71 12.70 -3.06
N ILE A 266 -4.15 11.52 -3.51
CA ILE A 266 -4.63 10.46 -2.61
C ILE A 266 -3.45 9.89 -1.80
N ILE A 267 -3.69 9.69 -0.50
CA ILE A 267 -2.64 9.38 0.47
C ILE A 267 -2.32 7.89 0.52
N TYR A 268 -3.33 7.02 0.51
CA TYR A 268 -3.13 5.57 0.57
C TYR A 268 -4.00 4.85 -0.45
N ILE A 269 -3.37 4.02 -1.28
CA ILE A 269 -4.05 3.29 -2.35
C ILE A 269 -3.65 1.82 -2.26
N THR A 270 -4.63 0.92 -2.16
CA THR A 270 -4.40 -0.53 -2.23
C THR A 270 -4.83 -1.06 -3.60
N ILE A 271 -3.94 -1.76 -4.28
CA ILE A 271 -4.23 -2.56 -5.49
C ILE A 271 -4.35 -4.01 -5.05
N ASN A 272 -5.55 -4.57 -5.10
CA ASN A 272 -5.78 -5.96 -4.76
C ASN A 272 -5.64 -6.87 -5.99
N SER A 273 -4.67 -7.77 -5.96
CA SER A 273 -4.44 -8.80 -6.99
C SER A 273 -4.66 -10.18 -6.41
N THR A 274 -5.57 -10.94 -6.99
CA THR A 274 -5.95 -12.29 -6.52
C THR A 274 -5.37 -13.39 -7.41
N GLY A 275 -5.41 -14.65 -6.93
CA GLY A 275 -4.98 -15.81 -7.72
C GLY A 275 -3.58 -16.30 -7.40
N TRP A 276 -3.01 -15.87 -6.26
CA TRP A 276 -1.67 -16.28 -5.82
C TRP A 276 -1.70 -17.52 -4.92
N ASP A 277 -2.88 -17.97 -4.48
CA ASP A 277 -3.05 -19.18 -3.67
C ASP A 277 -2.98 -20.47 -4.52
N THR A 278 -1.78 -20.83 -4.92
CA THR A 278 -1.48 -21.84 -5.95
C THR A 278 -1.13 -23.20 -5.38
N HIS A 279 -2.09 -23.82 -4.70
CA HIS A 279 -1.94 -25.20 -4.18
C HIS A 279 -1.85 -26.27 -5.26
N LYS A 280 -2.29 -25.97 -6.47
CA LYS A 280 -2.30 -26.89 -7.63
C LYS A 280 -1.77 -26.18 -8.84
N LYS A 281 -1.06 -26.88 -9.73
CA LYS A 281 -0.57 -26.36 -11.01
C LYS A 281 0.09 -24.98 -10.87
N HIS A 282 0.97 -24.88 -9.87
CA HIS A 282 1.57 -23.60 -9.47
C HIS A 282 2.27 -22.91 -10.64
N PHE A 283 3.08 -23.63 -11.40
CA PHE A 283 3.89 -23.05 -12.48
C PHE A 283 3.06 -22.50 -13.63
N ASP A 284 1.96 -23.16 -14.01
CA ASP A 284 1.03 -22.64 -15.04
C ASP A 284 0.39 -21.33 -14.59
N SER A 285 -0.01 -21.28 -13.31
CA SER A 285 -0.58 -20.08 -12.71
C SER A 285 0.44 -18.94 -12.61
N MET A 286 1.67 -19.25 -12.19
CA MET A 286 2.75 -18.26 -12.05
C MET A 286 3.17 -17.67 -13.39
N THR A 287 3.26 -18.46 -14.46
CA THR A 287 3.60 -17.95 -15.80
C THR A 287 2.67 -16.80 -16.20
N ARG A 288 1.36 -16.93 -15.95
CA ARG A 288 0.38 -15.90 -16.26
C ARG A 288 0.41 -14.73 -15.28
N GLN A 289 0.39 -15.01 -13.97
CA GLN A 289 0.31 -13.99 -12.93
C GLN A 289 1.56 -13.11 -12.88
N LEU A 290 2.74 -13.71 -13.05
CA LEU A 290 4.00 -12.99 -13.02
C LEU A 290 4.21 -12.12 -14.26
N SER A 291 3.75 -12.57 -15.45
CA SER A 291 3.77 -11.73 -16.65
C SER A 291 2.93 -10.45 -16.46
N ILE A 292 1.74 -10.59 -15.85
CA ILE A 292 0.84 -9.47 -15.54
C ILE A 292 1.48 -8.55 -14.49
N LEU A 293 2.06 -9.12 -13.43
CA LEU A 293 2.75 -8.38 -12.37
C LEU A 293 3.95 -7.61 -12.93
N ASP A 294 4.80 -8.28 -13.70
CA ASP A 294 6.00 -7.71 -14.30
C ASP A 294 5.67 -6.48 -15.17
N GLN A 295 4.67 -6.61 -16.05
CA GLN A 295 4.22 -5.53 -16.91
C GLN A 295 3.63 -4.36 -16.12
N GLY A 296 2.66 -4.61 -15.26
CA GLY A 296 1.92 -3.56 -14.56
C GLY A 296 2.77 -2.82 -13.53
N LEU A 297 3.56 -3.56 -12.72
CA LEU A 297 4.41 -2.97 -11.68
C LEU A 297 5.60 -2.21 -12.27
N SER A 298 6.24 -2.75 -13.33
CA SER A 298 7.35 -2.04 -13.99
C SER A 298 6.87 -0.75 -14.67
N ALA A 299 5.69 -0.76 -15.30
CA ALA A 299 5.09 0.44 -15.88
C ALA A 299 4.78 1.48 -14.80
N LEU A 300 4.21 1.06 -13.66
CA LEU A 300 3.90 1.94 -12.53
C LEU A 300 5.16 2.63 -11.98
N LEU A 301 6.19 1.86 -11.64
CA LEU A 301 7.44 2.40 -11.11
C LEU A 301 8.13 3.34 -12.10
N THR A 302 8.14 2.97 -13.38
CA THR A 302 8.72 3.78 -14.45
C THR A 302 7.98 5.11 -14.64
N ASP A 303 6.65 5.10 -14.60
CA ASP A 303 5.85 6.32 -14.77
C ASP A 303 5.94 7.23 -13.55
N LEU A 304 5.91 6.67 -12.34
CA LEU A 304 6.12 7.45 -11.10
C LEU A 304 7.49 8.14 -11.12
N ASP A 305 8.54 7.42 -11.55
CA ASP A 305 9.89 7.98 -11.66
C ASP A 305 9.95 9.10 -12.71
N LYS A 306 9.48 8.85 -13.94
CA LYS A 306 9.48 9.84 -15.03
C LYS A 306 8.69 11.11 -14.71
N LYS A 307 7.65 10.99 -13.88
CA LYS A 307 6.82 12.13 -13.45
C LYS A 307 7.36 12.81 -12.18
N GLY A 308 8.48 12.35 -11.61
CA GLY A 308 9.04 12.87 -10.37
C GLY A 308 8.18 12.60 -9.13
N LEU A 309 7.30 11.59 -9.21
CA LEU A 309 6.40 11.20 -8.13
C LEU A 309 6.98 10.09 -7.26
N LEU A 310 7.94 9.31 -7.78
CA LEU A 310 8.50 8.17 -7.06
C LEU A 310 9.17 8.59 -5.75
N ASP A 311 9.88 9.72 -5.73
CA ASP A 311 10.56 10.23 -4.53
C ASP A 311 9.59 10.53 -3.37
N SER A 312 8.33 10.81 -3.68
CA SER A 312 7.29 11.12 -2.69
C SER A 312 6.19 10.07 -2.58
N THR A 313 6.32 8.93 -3.25
CA THR A 313 5.34 7.85 -3.23
C THR A 313 6.02 6.55 -2.84
N ILE A 314 5.65 5.98 -1.69
CA ILE A 314 6.06 4.63 -1.31
C ILE A 314 5.25 3.64 -2.15
N VAL A 315 5.93 2.69 -2.77
CA VAL A 315 5.30 1.51 -3.37
C VAL A 315 5.81 0.28 -2.62
N TRP A 316 4.91 -0.54 -2.09
CA TRP A 316 5.29 -1.83 -1.52
C TRP A 316 4.41 -2.94 -2.09
N CYS A 317 5.01 -4.10 -2.33
CA CYS A 317 4.37 -5.25 -2.97
C CYS A 317 4.65 -6.51 -2.19
N SER A 318 3.59 -7.16 -1.69
CA SER A 318 3.64 -8.40 -0.94
C SER A 318 2.29 -9.11 -0.95
N GLY A 319 2.27 -10.36 -0.49
CA GLY A 319 1.09 -11.04 0.01
C GLY A 319 1.21 -11.29 1.51
N GLU A 320 0.29 -12.09 2.03
CA GLU A 320 0.26 -12.43 3.47
C GLU A 320 1.40 -13.35 3.91
N PHE A 321 1.99 -14.13 3.00
CA PHE A 321 3.14 -15.03 3.20
C PHE A 321 3.76 -15.42 1.85
N GLY A 322 4.76 -16.28 1.86
CA GLY A 322 5.31 -16.94 0.68
C GLY A 322 4.72 -18.32 0.42
N ARG A 323 5.41 -19.12 -0.39
CA ARG A 323 5.05 -20.51 -0.67
C ARG A 323 6.14 -21.48 -0.21
N ALA A 324 5.71 -22.68 0.23
CA ALA A 324 6.64 -23.73 0.64
C ALA A 324 7.65 -24.00 -0.48
N PRO A 325 8.96 -24.05 -0.15
CA PRO A 325 9.99 -24.29 -1.15
C PRO A 325 9.85 -25.62 -1.87
N GLU A 326 9.45 -26.67 -1.16
CA GLU A 326 9.24 -28.00 -1.71
C GLU A 326 7.97 -28.05 -2.57
N ILE A 327 8.11 -28.60 -3.78
CA ILE A 327 7.00 -28.76 -4.74
C ILE A 327 6.31 -30.08 -4.46
N LEU A 328 4.98 -30.04 -4.39
CA LEU A 328 4.13 -31.22 -4.22
C LEU A 328 3.70 -31.74 -5.60
N TRP A 329 4.36 -32.79 -6.09
CA TRP A 329 4.12 -33.33 -7.43
C TRP A 329 2.98 -34.35 -7.49
N GLU A 330 2.72 -35.06 -6.36
CA GLU A 330 1.66 -36.06 -6.25
C GLU A 330 0.26 -35.45 -6.45
N ALA A 331 -0.69 -36.28 -6.89
CA ALA A 331 -2.09 -35.88 -6.93
C ALA A 331 -2.62 -35.62 -5.51
N PRO A 332 -3.47 -34.62 -5.31
CA PRO A 332 -4.11 -33.75 -6.31
C PRO A 332 -3.34 -32.47 -6.61
N TRP A 333 -2.12 -32.31 -6.10
CA TRP A 333 -1.35 -31.05 -6.13
C TRP A 333 -0.75 -30.75 -7.52
N ASN A 334 -0.22 -31.77 -8.20
CA ASN A 334 0.31 -31.67 -9.56
C ASN A 334 1.25 -30.46 -9.76
N GLY A 335 2.29 -30.37 -8.91
CA GLY A 335 3.22 -29.26 -8.92
C GLY A 335 2.74 -28.04 -8.17
N GLY A 336 2.01 -28.23 -7.09
CA GLY A 336 1.55 -27.14 -6.19
C GLY A 336 2.54 -26.81 -5.08
N ARG A 337 2.28 -25.70 -4.38
CA ARG A 337 3.02 -25.28 -3.19
C ARG A 337 2.08 -24.93 -2.04
N SER A 338 2.42 -25.32 -0.82
CA SER A 338 1.70 -24.96 0.41
C SER A 338 2.02 -23.53 0.85
N HIS A 339 1.29 -23.01 1.84
CA HIS A 339 1.55 -21.70 2.48
C HIS A 339 2.86 -21.72 3.26
N TYR A 340 3.57 -20.58 3.29
CA TYR A 340 4.84 -20.51 3.99
C TYR A 340 5.14 -19.13 4.58
N GLY A 341 4.90 -18.95 5.88
CA GLY A 341 5.15 -17.68 6.58
C GLY A 341 6.55 -17.54 7.19
N LYS A 342 7.41 -18.60 7.12
CA LYS A 342 8.75 -18.56 7.71
C LYS A 342 9.76 -17.76 6.91
N CYS A 343 9.57 -17.66 5.60
CA CYS A 343 10.47 -16.94 4.71
C CYS A 343 9.71 -16.51 3.45
N PHE A 344 9.69 -15.22 3.17
CA PHE A 344 9.09 -14.67 1.94
C PHE A 344 9.70 -13.32 1.57
N SER A 345 9.37 -12.80 0.41
CA SER A 345 9.97 -11.59 -0.12
C SER A 345 8.94 -10.45 -0.23
N VAL A 346 9.44 -9.23 -0.01
CA VAL A 346 8.69 -7.98 -0.21
C VAL A 346 9.53 -7.04 -1.08
N LEU A 347 8.87 -6.38 -2.04
CA LEU A 347 9.47 -5.27 -2.80
C LEU A 347 9.02 -3.94 -2.17
N VAL A 348 9.97 -3.01 -2.03
CA VAL A 348 9.70 -1.62 -1.62
C VAL A 348 10.39 -0.65 -2.57
N ALA A 349 9.74 0.48 -2.87
CA ALA A 349 10.27 1.50 -3.77
C ALA A 349 9.81 2.90 -3.37
N GLY A 350 10.59 3.90 -3.72
CA GLY A 350 10.22 5.31 -3.63
C GLY A 350 9.93 5.82 -2.21
N GLY A 351 9.37 7.03 -2.11
CA GLY A 351 8.98 7.66 -0.84
C GLY A 351 10.13 7.84 0.17
N GLY A 352 11.37 7.78 -0.30
CA GLY A 352 12.58 7.84 0.53
C GLY A 352 13.29 6.50 0.70
N PHE A 353 12.68 5.37 0.33
CA PHE A 353 13.41 4.11 0.20
C PHE A 353 14.45 4.20 -0.92
N LYS A 354 15.66 3.75 -0.65
CA LYS A 354 16.72 3.60 -1.67
C LYS A 354 16.35 2.44 -2.59
N GLY A 355 16.60 2.60 -3.88
CA GLY A 355 16.54 1.50 -4.83
C GLY A 355 17.87 0.73 -4.92
N GLY A 356 17.82 -0.44 -5.58
CA GLY A 356 19.01 -1.24 -5.87
C GLY A 356 19.63 -1.94 -4.65
N GLN A 357 18.83 -2.25 -3.61
CA GLN A 357 19.33 -2.89 -2.40
C GLN A 357 18.67 -4.25 -2.17
N LEU A 358 19.41 -5.16 -1.52
CA LEU A 358 18.86 -6.39 -0.95
C LEU A 358 18.94 -6.31 0.58
N VAL A 359 17.84 -6.63 1.26
CA VAL A 359 17.79 -6.73 2.71
C VAL A 359 17.58 -8.19 3.10
N GLY A 360 18.50 -8.68 3.92
CA GLY A 360 18.49 -10.04 4.44
C GLY A 360 18.75 -11.11 3.38
N ALA A 361 18.79 -12.35 3.85
CA ALA A 361 19.00 -13.50 2.99
C ALA A 361 18.24 -14.72 3.53
N SER A 362 17.86 -15.60 2.61
CA SER A 362 17.34 -16.93 2.88
C SER A 362 18.42 -17.99 2.61
N ASP A 363 18.16 -19.20 3.09
CA ASP A 363 19.02 -20.37 2.83
C ASP A 363 18.96 -20.81 1.34
N LYS A 364 19.70 -21.89 1.03
CA LYS A 364 19.85 -22.42 -0.33
C LYS A 364 18.54 -22.84 -0.99
N THR A 365 17.49 -23.03 -0.23
CA THR A 365 16.18 -23.47 -0.71
C THR A 365 15.09 -22.40 -0.51
N ALA A 366 15.43 -21.23 0.02
CA ALA A 366 14.50 -20.20 0.46
C ALA A 366 13.47 -20.70 1.53
N ALA A 367 13.90 -21.67 2.36
CA ALA A 367 13.09 -22.20 3.43
C ALA A 367 13.24 -21.44 4.76
N ASN A 368 14.41 -20.93 5.03
CA ASN A 368 14.69 -20.24 6.29
C ASN A 368 15.40 -18.91 6.05
N VAL A 369 15.05 -17.92 6.85
CA VAL A 369 15.82 -16.68 6.93
C VAL A 369 17.13 -16.97 7.66
N ILE A 370 18.26 -16.64 7.04
CA ILE A 370 19.61 -16.85 7.59
C ILE A 370 20.32 -15.56 8.00
N SER A 371 19.83 -14.41 7.53
CA SER A 371 20.36 -13.12 7.95
C SER A 371 19.31 -12.03 7.93
N ARG A 372 19.44 -11.07 8.82
CA ARG A 372 18.61 -9.85 8.89
C ARG A 372 17.09 -10.17 8.80
N PRO A 373 16.50 -10.92 9.73
CA PRO A 373 15.06 -11.14 9.71
C PRO A 373 14.29 -9.81 9.79
N VAL A 374 13.23 -9.71 9.02
CA VAL A 374 12.34 -8.54 8.98
C VAL A 374 10.93 -8.98 9.32
N SER A 375 10.35 -8.35 10.33
CA SER A 375 8.94 -8.53 10.69
C SER A 375 8.04 -7.52 9.96
N PRO A 376 6.73 -7.78 9.86
CA PRO A 376 5.78 -6.78 9.38
C PRO A 376 5.80 -5.46 10.19
N ALA A 377 6.05 -5.53 11.50
CA ALA A 377 6.20 -4.35 12.35
C ALA A 377 7.41 -3.49 11.95
N ASP A 378 8.55 -4.11 11.59
CA ASP A 378 9.75 -3.40 11.12
C ASP A 378 9.48 -2.66 9.80
N LEU A 379 8.80 -3.31 8.85
CA LEU A 379 8.39 -2.71 7.58
C LEU A 379 7.47 -1.50 7.82
N PHE A 380 6.44 -1.67 8.63
CA PHE A 380 5.45 -0.61 8.86
C PHE A 380 6.00 0.55 9.67
N THR A 381 6.87 0.28 10.65
CA THR A 381 7.62 1.34 11.33
C THR A 381 8.40 2.20 10.35
N SER A 382 9.07 1.57 9.38
CA SER A 382 9.80 2.29 8.34
C SER A 382 8.89 3.11 7.42
N ILE A 383 7.73 2.57 7.04
CA ILE A 383 6.73 3.29 6.25
C ILE A 383 6.17 4.48 7.05
N TYR A 384 5.82 4.30 8.32
CA TYR A 384 5.32 5.40 9.16
C TYR A 384 6.35 6.53 9.29
N GLU A 385 7.62 6.22 9.57
CA GLU A 385 8.67 7.24 9.65
C GLU A 385 8.85 8.01 8.34
N LEU A 386 8.83 7.31 7.19
CA LEU A 386 8.90 7.94 5.88
C LEU A 386 7.69 8.82 5.58
N MET A 387 6.50 8.45 6.07
CA MET A 387 5.29 9.26 6.01
C MET A 387 5.29 10.42 7.03
N GLY A 388 6.33 10.53 7.87
CA GLY A 388 6.39 11.54 8.94
C GLY A 388 5.38 11.29 10.07
N ILE A 389 5.04 10.03 10.31
CA ILE A 389 4.22 9.56 11.42
C ILE A 389 5.17 8.96 12.45
N ASP A 390 5.12 9.43 13.70
CA ASP A 390 5.91 8.82 14.78
C ASP A 390 5.31 7.45 15.16
N PRO A 391 6.00 6.33 14.91
CA PRO A 391 5.49 5.01 15.25
C PRO A 391 5.31 4.79 16.76
N ASN A 392 6.03 5.54 17.60
CA ASN A 392 5.88 5.53 19.06
C ASN A 392 4.75 6.46 19.55
N GLY A 393 4.19 7.27 18.66
CA GLY A 393 3.06 8.13 18.94
C GLY A 393 1.81 7.32 19.31
N LYS A 394 0.84 7.99 19.90
CA LYS A 394 -0.41 7.36 20.32
C LYS A 394 -1.44 7.37 19.20
N LEU A 395 -2.20 6.28 19.09
CA LEU A 395 -3.40 6.26 18.26
C LEU A 395 -4.46 7.16 18.89
N PRO A 396 -4.89 8.22 18.20
CA PRO A 396 -5.89 9.14 18.76
C PRO A 396 -7.26 8.49 18.90
N ASN A 397 -8.09 9.05 19.78
CA ASN A 397 -9.50 8.69 19.97
C ASN A 397 -9.79 7.25 20.41
N THR A 398 -8.81 6.55 20.97
CA THR A 398 -9.01 5.15 21.40
C THR A 398 -9.42 5.03 22.88
N GLY A 399 -9.35 6.11 23.66
CA GLY A 399 -9.53 6.06 25.10
C GLY A 399 -8.49 5.20 25.84
N LYS A 400 -7.50 4.68 25.12
CA LYS A 400 -6.42 3.83 25.63
C LYS A 400 -5.07 4.39 25.17
N ASP A 401 -4.03 4.09 25.94
CA ASP A 401 -2.66 4.50 25.63
C ASP A 401 -2.01 3.50 24.64
N LEU A 402 -2.54 3.45 23.41
CA LEU A 402 -2.08 2.55 22.37
C LEU A 402 -1.10 3.26 21.44
N LYS A 403 0.08 2.69 21.28
CA LYS A 403 1.05 3.16 20.28
C LYS A 403 0.58 2.85 18.86
N ILE A 404 1.00 3.69 17.91
CA ILE A 404 0.76 3.46 16.47
C ILE A 404 1.40 2.13 16.04
N MET A 405 2.62 1.85 16.48
CA MET A 405 3.29 0.58 16.26
C MET A 405 4.02 0.10 17.51
N ASP A 406 3.92 -1.20 17.79
CA ASP A 406 4.69 -1.88 18.82
C ASP A 406 5.52 -3.02 18.20
N GLY A 407 6.60 -3.42 18.88
CA GLY A 407 7.37 -4.62 18.53
C GLY A 407 8.26 -4.46 17.30
N ALA A 408 8.50 -3.24 16.85
CA ALA A 408 9.51 -2.97 15.84
C ALA A 408 10.89 -2.90 16.50
N GLU A 409 11.70 -3.93 16.32
CA GLU A 409 13.05 -4.01 16.87
C GLU A 409 14.10 -3.58 15.84
N ASN A 410 13.83 -3.83 14.55
CA ASN A 410 14.77 -3.73 13.46
C ASN A 410 14.18 -3.05 12.23
N LYS A 411 13.78 -1.77 12.34
CA LYS A 411 13.33 -0.99 11.17
C LYS A 411 14.35 -0.99 10.05
N LEU A 412 13.92 -0.74 8.81
CA LEU A 412 14.73 -0.82 7.59
C LEU A 412 15.65 0.41 7.39
N SER A 413 16.38 0.82 8.42
CA SER A 413 17.23 2.03 8.39
C SER A 413 18.35 1.97 7.33
N GLU A 414 18.72 0.81 6.86
CA GLU A 414 19.65 0.62 5.73
C GLU A 414 19.05 1.07 4.39
N LEU A 415 17.73 1.04 4.25
CA LEU A 415 17.02 1.41 3.02
C LEU A 415 16.68 2.90 2.93
N TYR A 416 16.79 3.67 4.00
CA TYR A 416 16.52 5.10 3.96
C TYR A 416 17.40 5.84 4.97
N LYS A 417 17.56 7.13 4.77
CA LYS A 417 18.12 8.00 5.80
C LYS A 417 16.98 8.52 6.64
N ALA A 418 17.10 8.44 7.96
CA ALA A 418 16.14 9.10 8.83
C ALA A 418 16.07 10.60 8.50
N PRO A 419 14.90 11.24 8.56
CA PRO A 419 14.81 12.69 8.40
C PRO A 419 15.76 13.36 9.41
N GLY A 420 16.79 14.08 8.90
CA GLY A 420 17.80 14.72 9.73
C GLY A 420 19.21 14.12 9.70
N ASP A 421 19.41 12.95 9.09
CA ASP A 421 20.77 12.44 8.85
C ASP A 421 21.47 13.34 7.82
N LYS A 422 22.53 14.04 8.25
CA LYS A 422 23.37 14.84 7.36
C LYS A 422 24.07 13.91 6.34
N LYS A 423 24.23 14.40 5.11
CA LYS A 423 25.01 13.75 4.07
C LYS A 423 26.44 13.50 4.51
#